data_277685305e619d6ebf1ec1b1816920cc
#
_entry.id   277685305e619d6ebf1ec1b1816920cc
#
_cell.length_a   1.000
_cell.length_b   1.000
_cell.length_c   1.000
_cell.angle_alpha   90.00
_cell.angle_beta   90.00
_cell.angle_gamma   90.00
#
_symmetry.space_group_name_H-M   'P 1'
#
loop_
_entity.id
_entity.type
_entity.pdbx_description
1 polymer ?
#
loop_
_entity_poly.entity_id
_entity_poly.type
_entity_poly.pdbx_seq_one_letter_code
_entity_poly.pdbx_strand_id
1 'polypeptide(L)'
;MSEQYDFINKIAPIICKEAKLRGYNFPSAIIAQAVIESGSGTSKLAQQAHNYFGMKAGSSYKGATITFNTKEQRKDGTYYTVSAKFRKYSSMEEGVKGYFDFISSARYSNLKEAISSYDYLVKIKNDGYATSLAYVDNVYNIVKKHNLLTCDTQPVEPVTPQIVEDAELDIAVTVIAKRCIAGIFGNGAERQFSIYKLVQNKVNDLLRK
;
A
#
# COMPACT_ATOMS: atom_id res chain seq x y z
N MET A 1 12.75 6.98 -22.16
CA MET A 1 12.09 7.05 -20.84
C MET A 1 12.13 5.65 -20.23
N SER A 2 12.13 5.46 -18.91
CA SER A 2 12.18 4.10 -18.34
C SER A 2 10.83 3.40 -18.49
N GLU A 3 10.83 2.07 -18.71
CA GLU A 3 9.59 1.25 -18.78
C GLU A 3 8.65 1.50 -17.59
N GLN A 4 9.23 1.77 -16.41
CA GLN A 4 8.48 2.08 -15.19
C GLN A 4 7.70 3.40 -15.31
N TYR A 5 8.32 4.43 -15.92
CA TYR A 5 7.67 5.72 -16.13
C TYR A 5 6.52 5.60 -17.15
N ASP A 6 6.75 4.86 -18.23
CA ASP A 6 5.72 4.64 -19.27
C ASP A 6 4.52 3.85 -18.73
N PHE A 7 4.78 2.87 -17.85
CA PHE A 7 3.72 2.14 -17.17
C PHE A 7 2.91 3.03 -16.23
N ILE A 8 3.58 3.84 -15.40
CA ILE A 8 2.92 4.78 -14.48
C ILE A 8 2.02 5.74 -15.28
N ASN A 9 2.50 6.32 -16.36
CA ASN A 9 1.71 7.25 -17.18
C ASN A 9 0.43 6.61 -17.77
N LYS A 10 0.45 5.31 -18.02
CA LYS A 10 -0.73 4.58 -18.51
C LYS A 10 -1.72 4.25 -17.41
N ILE A 11 -1.24 3.76 -16.25
CA ILE A 11 -2.13 3.22 -15.22
C ILE A 11 -2.61 4.29 -14.24
N ALA A 12 -1.82 5.33 -13.96
CA ALA A 12 -2.14 6.34 -12.95
C ALA A 12 -3.45 7.09 -13.23
N PRO A 13 -3.76 7.56 -14.45
CA PRO A 13 -5.04 8.21 -14.72
C PRO A 13 -6.25 7.34 -14.41
N ILE A 14 -6.14 6.03 -14.68
CA ILE A 14 -7.21 5.06 -14.44
C ILE A 14 -7.40 4.86 -12.93
N ILE A 15 -6.29 4.66 -12.20
CA ILE A 15 -6.33 4.49 -10.74
C ILE A 15 -6.87 5.76 -10.06
N CYS A 16 -6.40 6.95 -10.44
CA CYS A 16 -6.88 8.21 -9.85
C CYS A 16 -8.39 8.41 -10.08
N LYS A 17 -8.89 8.08 -11.28
CA LYS A 17 -10.31 8.13 -11.59
C LYS A 17 -11.13 7.18 -10.71
N GLU A 18 -10.74 5.90 -10.63
CA GLU A 18 -11.44 4.90 -9.82
C GLU A 18 -11.34 5.20 -8.31
N ALA A 19 -10.18 5.67 -7.84
CA ALA A 19 -9.99 6.08 -6.45
C ALA A 19 -10.96 7.19 -6.06
N LYS A 20 -11.05 8.24 -6.88
CA LYS A 20 -11.98 9.35 -6.67
C LYS A 20 -13.43 8.89 -6.66
N LEU A 21 -13.84 8.04 -7.62
CA LEU A 21 -15.21 7.52 -7.71
C LEU A 21 -15.60 6.69 -6.49
N ARG A 22 -14.66 6.01 -5.86
CA ARG A 22 -14.91 5.08 -4.76
C ARG A 22 -14.51 5.63 -3.37
N GLY A 23 -14.04 6.87 -3.30
CA GLY A 23 -13.69 7.55 -2.06
C GLY A 23 -12.39 7.05 -1.41
N TYR A 24 -11.37 6.74 -2.22
CA TYR A 24 -10.01 6.48 -1.76
C TYR A 24 -9.12 7.70 -2.01
N ASN A 25 -8.56 8.28 -0.96
CA ASN A 25 -7.86 9.56 -1.01
C ASN A 25 -6.39 9.45 -1.44
N PHE A 26 -5.80 8.25 -1.39
CA PHE A 26 -4.37 8.04 -1.62
C PHE A 26 -4.06 7.13 -2.82
N PRO A 27 -4.44 7.52 -4.05
CA PRO A 27 -4.15 6.76 -5.26
C PRO A 27 -2.65 6.57 -5.50
N SER A 28 -1.78 7.44 -4.99
CA SER A 28 -0.32 7.29 -5.08
C SER A 28 0.18 5.95 -4.55
N ALA A 29 -0.37 5.51 -3.41
CA ALA A 29 -0.07 4.21 -2.83
C ALA A 29 -0.49 3.05 -3.76
N ILE A 30 -1.67 3.16 -4.36
CA ILE A 30 -2.24 2.14 -5.25
C ILE A 30 -1.43 2.06 -6.56
N ILE A 31 -1.02 3.21 -7.11
CA ILE A 31 -0.14 3.26 -8.29
C ILE A 31 1.19 2.55 -8.00
N ALA A 32 1.80 2.86 -6.86
CA ALA A 32 3.06 2.25 -6.46
C ALA A 32 2.93 0.73 -6.21
N GLN A 33 1.80 0.27 -5.64
CA GLN A 33 1.50 -1.16 -5.56
C GLN A 33 1.44 -1.80 -6.94
N ALA A 34 0.72 -1.22 -7.89
CA ALA A 34 0.64 -1.75 -9.25
C ALA A 34 2.03 -1.87 -9.91
N VAL A 35 2.92 -0.90 -9.67
CA VAL A 35 4.30 -0.92 -10.19
C VAL A 35 5.06 -2.12 -9.63
N ILE A 36 5.04 -2.34 -8.33
CA ILE A 36 5.79 -3.43 -7.68
C ILE A 36 5.19 -4.79 -8.01
N GLU A 37 3.88 -4.97 -7.85
CA GLU A 37 3.19 -6.25 -8.01
C GLU A 37 3.21 -6.75 -9.46
N SER A 38 3.26 -5.84 -10.43
CA SER A 38 3.27 -6.20 -11.85
C SER A 38 4.67 -6.17 -12.50
N GLY A 39 5.71 -5.79 -11.73
CA GLY A 39 7.01 -5.49 -12.32
C GLY A 39 6.91 -4.40 -13.40
N SER A 40 6.25 -3.29 -13.06
CA SER A 40 5.98 -2.18 -14.00
C SER A 40 5.18 -2.63 -15.26
N GLY A 41 4.24 -3.56 -15.07
CA GLY A 41 3.40 -4.08 -16.15
C GLY A 41 4.06 -5.14 -17.03
N THR A 42 5.29 -5.56 -16.75
CA THR A 42 6.05 -6.50 -17.58
C THR A 42 5.86 -7.97 -17.15
N SER A 43 5.29 -8.22 -15.99
CA SER A 43 5.03 -9.60 -15.55
C SER A 43 4.09 -10.33 -16.52
N LYS A 44 4.25 -11.65 -16.66
CA LYS A 44 3.35 -12.49 -17.50
C LYS A 44 1.88 -12.31 -17.10
N LEU A 45 1.62 -12.16 -15.80
CA LEU A 45 0.27 -11.96 -15.28
C LEU A 45 -0.31 -10.62 -15.71
N ALA A 46 0.48 -9.54 -15.66
CA ALA A 46 0.06 -8.23 -16.14
C ALA A 46 -0.22 -8.24 -17.66
N GLN A 47 0.67 -8.83 -18.46
CA GLN A 47 0.57 -8.83 -19.91
C GLN A 47 -0.57 -9.73 -20.45
N GLN A 48 -0.80 -10.90 -19.84
CA GLN A 48 -1.75 -11.88 -20.36
C GLN A 48 -3.14 -11.80 -19.70
N ALA A 49 -3.21 -11.15 -18.53
CA ALA A 49 -4.43 -11.12 -17.73
C ALA A 49 -4.85 -9.74 -17.24
N HIS A 50 -4.12 -8.67 -17.56
CA HIS A 50 -4.38 -7.31 -17.03
C HIS A 50 -4.54 -7.27 -15.50
N ASN A 51 -3.85 -8.18 -14.82
CA ASN A 51 -3.88 -8.29 -13.35
C ASN A 51 -2.57 -7.70 -12.78
N TYR A 52 -2.62 -6.42 -12.48
CA TYR A 52 -1.45 -5.63 -12.06
C TYR A 52 -1.20 -5.70 -10.56
N PHE A 53 -2.04 -6.39 -9.81
CA PHE A 53 -2.00 -6.46 -8.35
C PHE A 53 -1.84 -7.89 -7.82
N GLY A 54 -1.53 -8.84 -8.68
CA GLY A 54 -1.29 -10.23 -8.27
C GLY A 54 -2.51 -10.96 -7.69
N MET A 55 -3.74 -10.52 -8.04
CA MET A 55 -4.95 -11.03 -7.40
C MET A 55 -5.24 -12.48 -7.77
N LYS A 56 -5.21 -13.36 -6.76
CA LYS A 56 -5.62 -14.76 -6.90
C LYS A 56 -7.14 -14.87 -7.06
N ALA A 57 -7.58 -15.88 -7.81
CA ALA A 57 -8.98 -16.23 -7.91
C ALA A 57 -9.32 -17.21 -6.78
N GLY A 58 -9.98 -16.69 -5.74
CA GLY A 58 -10.53 -17.54 -4.67
C GLY A 58 -11.74 -18.38 -5.16
N SER A 59 -12.20 -19.31 -4.35
CA SER A 59 -13.32 -20.23 -4.69
C SER A 59 -14.64 -19.50 -5.03
N SER A 60 -14.85 -18.32 -4.44
CA SER A 60 -16.05 -17.49 -4.69
C SER A 60 -15.96 -16.64 -5.95
N TYR A 61 -14.77 -16.49 -6.57
CA TYR A 61 -14.61 -15.67 -7.76
C TYR A 61 -15.23 -16.36 -9.00
N LYS A 62 -16.13 -15.66 -9.68
CA LYS A 62 -16.89 -16.19 -10.84
C LYS A 62 -16.41 -15.63 -12.18
N GLY A 63 -15.46 -14.69 -12.19
CA GLY A 63 -14.93 -14.09 -13.40
C GLY A 63 -13.92 -14.99 -14.13
N ALA A 64 -13.40 -14.50 -15.26
CA ALA A 64 -12.37 -15.19 -16.03
C ALA A 64 -11.09 -15.38 -15.22
N THR A 65 -10.41 -16.51 -15.41
CA THR A 65 -9.18 -16.87 -14.70
C THR A 65 -8.08 -17.30 -15.66
N ILE A 66 -6.86 -17.18 -15.21
CA ILE A 66 -5.67 -17.73 -15.85
C ILE A 66 -4.86 -18.51 -14.79
N THR A 67 -4.22 -19.56 -15.21
CA THR A 67 -3.42 -20.41 -14.31
C THR A 67 -1.95 -20.24 -14.60
N PHE A 68 -1.17 -19.98 -13.55
CA PHE A 68 0.29 -19.96 -13.62
C PHE A 68 0.89 -20.89 -12.58
N ASN A 69 2.02 -21.48 -12.92
CA ASN A 69 2.86 -22.17 -11.96
C ASN A 69 3.70 -21.13 -11.20
N THR A 70 3.50 -21.07 -9.89
CA THR A 70 4.25 -20.20 -8.97
C THR A 70 5.15 -21.04 -8.10
N LYS A 71 6.33 -20.50 -7.72
CA LYS A 71 7.19 -21.12 -6.73
C LYS A 71 6.79 -20.59 -5.36
N GLU A 72 6.47 -21.47 -4.44
CA GLU A 72 6.23 -21.14 -3.04
C GLU A 72 7.33 -21.77 -2.17
N GLN A 73 7.71 -21.10 -1.09
CA GLN A 73 8.72 -21.56 -0.17
C GLN A 73 8.07 -22.22 1.05
N ARG A 74 8.53 -23.44 1.39
CA ARG A 74 8.17 -24.11 2.63
C ARG A 74 8.89 -23.48 3.83
N LYS A 75 8.42 -23.79 5.03
CA LYS A 75 9.05 -23.32 6.28
C LYS A 75 10.51 -23.76 6.43
N ASP A 76 10.90 -24.85 5.80
CA ASP A 76 12.27 -25.39 5.77
C ASP A 76 13.17 -24.71 4.72
N GLY A 77 12.66 -23.71 4.00
CA GLY A 77 13.40 -22.97 2.97
C GLY A 77 13.35 -23.63 1.58
N THR A 78 12.83 -24.83 1.41
CA THR A 78 12.72 -25.50 0.10
C THR A 78 11.62 -24.90 -0.75
N TYR A 79 11.83 -24.84 -2.08
CA TYR A 79 10.85 -24.35 -3.03
C TYR A 79 10.05 -25.48 -3.65
N TYR A 80 8.77 -25.26 -3.85
CA TYR A 80 7.90 -26.16 -4.60
C TYR A 80 7.02 -25.38 -5.56
N THR A 81 6.63 -26.03 -6.64
CA THR A 81 5.78 -25.39 -7.66
C THR A 81 4.32 -25.67 -7.34
N VAL A 82 3.52 -24.58 -7.32
CA VAL A 82 2.07 -24.65 -7.14
C VAL A 82 1.38 -24.06 -8.36
N SER A 83 0.36 -24.73 -8.83
CA SER A 83 -0.54 -24.19 -9.84
C SER A 83 -1.54 -23.27 -9.14
N ALA A 84 -1.44 -21.97 -9.40
CA ALA A 84 -2.31 -20.97 -8.83
C ALA A 84 -3.20 -20.32 -9.89
N LYS A 85 -4.49 -20.18 -9.58
CA LYS A 85 -5.44 -19.45 -10.41
C LYS A 85 -5.45 -17.98 -10.04
N PHE A 86 -5.31 -17.12 -11.04
CA PHE A 86 -5.36 -15.67 -10.91
C PHE A 86 -6.57 -15.13 -11.66
N ARG A 87 -7.06 -13.99 -11.22
CA ARG A 87 -8.11 -13.25 -11.92
C ARG A 87 -7.58 -12.76 -13.27
N LYS A 88 -8.41 -12.84 -14.31
CA LYS A 88 -8.11 -12.34 -15.65
C LYS A 88 -9.13 -11.28 -16.04
N TYR A 89 -8.65 -10.18 -16.58
CA TYR A 89 -9.46 -9.04 -17.02
C TYR A 89 -9.25 -8.79 -18.51
N SER A 90 -10.20 -8.10 -19.13
CA SER A 90 -10.23 -7.81 -20.57
C SER A 90 -9.36 -6.60 -20.94
N SER A 91 -9.11 -5.70 -19.98
CA SER A 91 -8.33 -4.49 -20.20
C SER A 91 -7.65 -4.02 -18.89
N MET A 92 -6.81 -2.99 -19.00
CA MET A 92 -6.17 -2.34 -17.87
C MET A 92 -7.22 -1.72 -16.93
N GLU A 93 -8.23 -1.08 -17.48
CA GLU A 93 -9.33 -0.47 -16.73
C GLU A 93 -10.09 -1.51 -15.91
N GLU A 94 -10.41 -2.66 -16.53
CA GLU A 94 -11.10 -3.75 -15.83
C GLU A 94 -10.21 -4.37 -14.75
N GLY A 95 -8.89 -4.45 -14.96
CA GLY A 95 -7.93 -4.90 -13.97
C GLY A 95 -7.86 -3.97 -12.76
N VAL A 96 -7.86 -2.66 -13.00
CA VAL A 96 -7.90 -1.64 -11.93
C VAL A 96 -9.23 -1.69 -11.18
N LYS A 97 -10.37 -1.73 -11.87
CA LYS A 97 -11.69 -1.89 -11.22
C LYS A 97 -11.75 -3.14 -10.36
N GLY A 98 -11.25 -4.26 -10.87
CA GLY A 98 -11.19 -5.52 -10.13
C GLY A 98 -10.36 -5.45 -8.85
N TYR A 99 -9.30 -4.64 -8.82
CA TYR A 99 -8.56 -4.34 -7.60
C TYR A 99 -9.42 -3.54 -6.61
N PHE A 100 -10.08 -2.48 -7.05
CA PHE A 100 -10.96 -1.69 -6.18
C PHE A 100 -12.14 -2.51 -5.66
N ASP A 101 -12.70 -3.42 -6.44
CA ASP A 101 -13.73 -4.37 -5.96
C ASP A 101 -13.19 -5.29 -4.86
N PHE A 102 -11.94 -5.74 -5.00
CA PHE A 102 -11.30 -6.57 -4.00
C PHE A 102 -11.08 -5.82 -2.67
N ILE A 103 -10.56 -4.60 -2.70
CA ILE A 103 -10.33 -3.80 -1.49
C ILE A 103 -11.60 -3.18 -0.91
N SER A 104 -12.72 -3.25 -1.60
CA SER A 104 -14.04 -2.82 -1.09
C SER A 104 -14.66 -3.84 -0.12
N SER A 105 -14.03 -4.99 0.09
CA SER A 105 -14.49 -5.99 1.06
C SER A 105 -14.30 -5.48 2.50
N ALA A 106 -15.10 -6.02 3.44
CA ALA A 106 -15.06 -5.64 4.85
C ALA A 106 -13.64 -5.73 5.47
N ARG A 107 -12.81 -6.65 4.97
CA ARG A 107 -11.41 -6.82 5.42
C ARG A 107 -10.58 -5.56 5.25
N TYR A 108 -10.85 -4.75 4.23
CA TYR A 108 -10.09 -3.57 3.84
C TYR A 108 -10.87 -2.26 4.05
N SER A 109 -11.93 -2.28 4.86
CA SER A 109 -12.81 -1.11 5.06
C SER A 109 -12.08 0.11 5.62
N ASN A 110 -11.05 -0.11 6.45
CA ASN A 110 -10.21 0.92 7.08
C ASN A 110 -9.33 1.70 6.09
N LEU A 111 -9.18 1.24 4.83
CA LEU A 111 -8.34 1.93 3.84
C LEU A 111 -8.88 3.30 3.44
N LYS A 112 -10.20 3.51 3.53
CA LYS A 112 -10.83 4.81 3.26
C LYS A 112 -10.55 5.83 4.36
N GLU A 113 -10.21 5.37 5.55
CA GLU A 113 -9.84 6.17 6.71
C GLU A 113 -8.34 6.49 6.75
N ALA A 114 -7.60 6.11 5.73
CA ALA A 114 -6.18 6.43 5.65
C ALA A 114 -5.97 7.94 5.63
N ILE A 115 -4.93 8.40 6.34
CA ILE A 115 -4.59 9.83 6.47
C ILE A 115 -3.37 10.22 5.62
N SER A 116 -2.70 9.23 5.02
CA SER A 116 -1.58 9.41 4.09
C SER A 116 -1.40 8.17 3.23
N SER A 117 -0.64 8.30 2.14
CA SER A 117 -0.24 7.14 1.32
C SER A 117 0.54 6.10 2.13
N TYR A 118 1.39 6.55 3.05
CA TYR A 118 2.13 5.65 3.93
C TYR A 118 1.19 4.89 4.87
N ASP A 119 0.23 5.58 5.48
CA ASP A 119 -0.79 4.98 6.35
C ASP A 119 -1.66 3.97 5.59
N TYR A 120 -2.05 4.29 4.35
CA TYR A 120 -2.74 3.35 3.46
C TYR A 120 -1.95 2.05 3.29
N LEU A 121 -0.65 2.15 3.03
CA LEU A 121 0.22 0.98 2.86
C LEU A 121 0.40 0.17 4.14
N VAL A 122 0.46 0.83 5.30
CA VAL A 122 0.49 0.16 6.60
C VAL A 122 -0.81 -0.60 6.85
N LYS A 123 -1.97 0.05 6.62
CA LYS A 123 -3.28 -0.56 6.80
C LYS A 123 -3.45 -1.80 5.92
N ILE A 124 -3.24 -1.68 4.60
CA ILE A 124 -3.45 -2.78 3.68
C ILE A 124 -2.51 -3.97 3.96
N LYS A 125 -1.27 -3.71 4.39
CA LYS A 125 -0.36 -4.76 4.85
C LYS A 125 -0.87 -5.46 6.11
N ASN A 126 -1.32 -4.71 7.11
CA ASN A 126 -1.87 -5.24 8.35
C ASN A 126 -3.14 -6.06 8.11
N ASP A 127 -3.92 -5.71 7.11
CA ASP A 127 -5.09 -6.46 6.64
C ASP A 127 -4.68 -7.74 5.90
N GLY A 128 -3.38 -8.01 5.77
CA GLY A 128 -2.83 -9.24 5.23
C GLY A 128 -2.74 -9.28 3.70
N TYR A 129 -2.63 -8.14 3.04
CA TYR A 129 -2.35 -8.09 1.61
C TYR A 129 -0.94 -8.59 1.28
N ALA A 130 0.04 -8.27 2.11
CA ALA A 130 1.43 -8.69 1.97
C ALA A 130 2.03 -9.13 3.31
N THR A 131 2.93 -10.11 3.27
CA THR A 131 3.61 -10.65 4.46
C THR A 131 5.02 -10.11 4.67
N SER A 132 5.67 -9.58 3.63
CA SER A 132 7.02 -9.04 3.70
C SER A 132 7.11 -7.85 4.67
N LEU A 133 8.10 -7.87 5.55
CA LEU A 133 8.36 -6.77 6.49
C LEU A 133 8.72 -5.47 5.75
N ALA A 134 9.45 -5.57 4.66
CA ALA A 134 9.89 -4.43 3.85
C ALA A 134 8.83 -3.93 2.86
N TYR A 135 7.62 -4.51 2.86
CA TYR A 135 6.59 -4.19 1.86
C TYR A 135 6.27 -2.70 1.80
N VAL A 136 5.94 -2.12 2.95
CA VAL A 136 5.53 -0.71 3.05
C VAL A 136 6.62 0.22 2.53
N ASP A 137 7.86 0.01 3.00
CA ASP A 137 8.99 0.85 2.61
C ASP A 137 9.32 0.72 1.13
N ASN A 138 9.28 -0.50 0.59
CA ASN A 138 9.54 -0.74 -0.82
C ASN A 138 8.51 -0.04 -1.71
N VAL A 139 7.22 -0.17 -1.38
CA VAL A 139 6.14 0.48 -2.14
C VAL A 139 6.22 2.00 -1.98
N TYR A 140 6.43 2.50 -0.76
CA TYR A 140 6.51 3.94 -0.51
C TYR A 140 7.72 4.60 -1.16
N ASN A 141 8.83 3.87 -1.34
CA ASN A 141 9.98 4.35 -2.11
C ASN A 141 9.62 4.62 -3.58
N ILE A 142 8.71 3.85 -4.17
CA ILE A 142 8.17 4.13 -5.52
C ILE A 142 7.34 5.42 -5.50
N VAL A 143 6.49 5.63 -4.49
CA VAL A 143 5.73 6.88 -4.32
C VAL A 143 6.65 8.08 -4.33
N LYS A 144 7.73 8.05 -3.55
CA LYS A 144 8.72 9.14 -3.47
C LYS A 144 9.51 9.30 -4.77
N LYS A 145 10.05 8.21 -5.30
CA LYS A 145 10.89 8.21 -6.51
C LYS A 145 10.20 8.85 -7.71
N HIS A 146 8.90 8.64 -7.85
CA HIS A 146 8.11 9.12 -8.99
C HIS A 146 7.21 10.31 -8.66
N ASN A 147 7.39 10.92 -7.47
CA ASN A 147 6.60 12.07 -7.01
C ASN A 147 5.08 11.85 -7.13
N LEU A 148 4.61 10.64 -6.77
CA LEU A 148 3.21 10.24 -6.97
C LEU A 148 2.24 10.92 -5.99
N LEU A 149 2.73 11.55 -4.93
CA LEU A 149 1.90 12.27 -3.96
C LEU A 149 1.02 13.35 -4.60
N THR A 150 1.43 13.87 -5.75
CA THR A 150 0.63 14.82 -6.54
C THR A 150 -0.68 14.23 -7.07
N CYS A 151 -0.82 12.90 -7.04
CA CYS A 151 -2.05 12.19 -7.42
C CYS A 151 -3.06 12.10 -6.27
N ASP A 152 -2.64 12.37 -5.02
CA ASP A 152 -3.50 12.24 -3.85
C ASP A 152 -4.51 13.38 -3.80
N THR A 153 -5.76 13.08 -3.48
CA THR A 153 -6.87 14.05 -3.55
C THR A 153 -6.98 14.93 -2.31
N GLN A 154 -6.31 14.58 -1.23
CA GLN A 154 -6.07 15.48 -0.12
C GLN A 154 -4.69 16.09 -0.33
N PRO A 155 -4.56 17.41 -0.41
CA PRO A 155 -3.28 18.00 -0.13
C PRO A 155 -2.90 17.48 1.26
N VAL A 156 -1.78 16.80 1.36
CA VAL A 156 -1.05 16.89 2.61
C VAL A 156 -0.77 18.40 2.67
N GLU A 157 -1.64 19.15 3.35
CA GLU A 157 -1.23 20.46 3.80
C GLU A 157 0.15 20.19 4.38
N PRO A 158 1.20 20.87 3.90
CA PRO A 158 2.42 20.87 4.67
C PRO A 158 1.92 21.27 6.05
N VAL A 159 1.96 20.34 7.01
CA VAL A 159 1.83 20.71 8.40
C VAL A 159 2.99 21.67 8.56
N THR A 160 2.78 22.92 8.23
CA THR A 160 3.58 23.98 8.81
C THR A 160 3.46 23.64 10.26
N PRO A 161 4.56 23.26 10.94
CA PRO A 161 4.49 23.11 12.37
C PRO A 161 3.97 24.45 12.85
N GLN A 162 2.67 24.56 13.10
CA GLN A 162 2.23 25.50 14.08
C GLN A 162 2.95 24.98 15.29
N ILE A 163 3.98 25.71 15.69
CA ILE A 163 4.62 25.55 16.96
C ILE A 163 3.48 25.80 17.96
N VAL A 164 2.73 24.73 18.23
CA VAL A 164 1.91 24.68 19.41
C VAL A 164 2.98 24.63 20.50
N GLU A 165 3.22 25.74 21.12
CA GLU A 165 3.98 25.84 22.36
C GLU A 165 3.18 25.08 23.44
N ASP A 166 3.10 23.78 23.26
CA ASP A 166 2.47 22.90 24.22
C ASP A 166 3.61 22.10 24.88
N ALA A 167 3.92 22.46 26.11
CA ALA A 167 4.95 21.79 26.90
C ALA A 167 4.72 20.27 26.96
N GLU A 168 3.48 19.81 26.84
CA GLU A 168 3.14 18.39 26.77
C GLU A 168 3.61 17.72 25.45
N LEU A 169 3.53 18.42 24.32
CA LEU A 169 4.00 17.92 23.03
C LEU A 169 5.52 17.79 23.01
N ASP A 170 6.24 18.77 23.56
CA ASP A 170 7.70 18.75 23.64
C ASP A 170 8.18 17.60 24.54
N ILE A 171 7.50 17.34 25.66
CA ILE A 171 7.76 16.19 26.52
C ILE A 171 7.54 14.88 25.76
N ALA A 172 6.44 14.75 25.01
CA ALA A 172 6.13 13.54 24.25
C ALA A 172 7.17 13.26 23.17
N VAL A 173 7.57 14.28 22.41
CA VAL A 173 8.62 14.20 21.37
C VAL A 173 9.96 13.83 22.00
N THR A 174 10.31 14.43 23.14
CA THR A 174 11.55 14.13 23.87
C THR A 174 11.57 12.68 24.37
N VAL A 175 10.46 12.17 24.91
CA VAL A 175 10.34 10.77 25.35
C VAL A 175 10.49 9.80 24.18
N ILE A 176 9.87 10.08 23.04
CA ILE A 176 10.01 9.26 21.82
C ILE A 176 11.47 9.26 21.36
N ALA A 177 12.11 10.42 21.30
CA ALA A 177 13.50 10.55 20.87
C ALA A 177 14.45 9.76 21.81
N LYS A 178 14.28 9.88 23.12
CA LYS A 178 15.08 9.12 24.12
C LYS A 178 14.90 7.60 23.95
N ARG A 179 13.68 7.12 23.71
CA ARG A 179 13.40 5.70 23.47
C ARG A 179 13.97 5.20 22.15
N CYS A 180 13.99 6.04 21.10
CA CYS A 180 14.67 5.73 19.84
C CYS A 180 16.18 5.56 20.04
N ILE A 181 16.81 6.48 20.79
CA ILE A 181 18.25 6.42 21.11
C ILE A 181 18.58 5.18 21.94
N ALA A 182 17.72 4.83 22.89
CA ALA A 182 17.87 3.63 23.74
C ALA A 182 17.58 2.30 22.98
N GLY A 183 17.21 2.34 21.70
CA GLY A 183 16.93 1.15 20.90
C GLY A 183 15.63 0.41 21.24
N ILE A 184 14.77 0.97 22.10
CA ILE A 184 13.53 0.32 22.60
C ILE A 184 12.56 0.02 21.45
N PHE A 185 12.61 0.77 20.35
CA PHE A 185 11.74 0.58 19.18
C PHE A 185 12.39 -0.25 18.06
N GLY A 186 13.51 -0.94 18.31
CA GLY A 186 14.23 -1.67 17.28
C GLY A 186 14.96 -0.78 16.27
N ASN A 187 15.33 -1.34 15.12
CA ASN A 187 16.06 -0.66 14.05
C ASN A 187 15.22 -0.58 12.75
N GLY A 188 15.46 0.47 11.95
CA GLY A 188 14.86 0.60 10.62
C GLY A 188 13.33 0.62 10.62
N ALA A 189 12.71 -0.28 9.86
CA ALA A 189 11.26 -0.36 9.67
C ALA A 189 10.48 -0.66 10.98
N GLU A 190 11.06 -1.47 11.88
CA GLU A 190 10.44 -1.76 13.18
C GLU A 190 10.33 -0.50 14.04
N ARG A 191 11.37 0.35 14.01
CA ARG A 191 11.38 1.62 14.73
C ARG A 191 10.30 2.57 14.20
N GLN A 192 10.19 2.72 12.88
CA GLN A 192 9.18 3.58 12.27
C GLN A 192 7.76 3.11 12.61
N PHE A 193 7.51 1.80 12.51
CA PHE A 193 6.22 1.21 12.84
C PHE A 193 5.84 1.41 14.31
N SER A 194 6.78 1.19 15.23
CA SER A 194 6.54 1.33 16.67
C SER A 194 6.27 2.79 17.06
N ILE A 195 7.00 3.75 16.49
CA ILE A 195 6.77 5.18 16.68
C ILE A 195 5.41 5.60 16.12
N TYR A 196 5.12 5.19 14.87
CA TYR A 196 3.83 5.47 14.23
C TYR A 196 2.66 4.99 15.09
N LYS A 197 2.70 3.73 15.55
CA LYS A 197 1.66 3.14 16.40
C LYS A 197 1.47 3.91 17.71
N LEU A 198 2.57 4.35 18.33
CA LEU A 198 2.52 5.12 19.57
C LEU A 198 1.86 6.50 19.35
N VAL A 199 2.26 7.20 18.31
CA VAL A 199 1.69 8.50 17.93
C VAL A 199 0.21 8.36 17.58
N GLN A 200 -0.15 7.37 16.76
CA GLN A 200 -1.53 7.14 16.35
C GLN A 200 -2.45 6.81 17.54
N ASN A 201 -1.98 5.99 18.48
CA ASN A 201 -2.75 5.71 19.70
C ASN A 201 -3.00 6.99 20.49
N LYS A 202 -1.99 7.86 20.63
CA LYS A 202 -2.14 9.13 21.34
C LYS A 202 -3.11 10.08 20.66
N VAL A 203 -3.05 10.17 19.31
CA VAL A 203 -4.00 10.95 18.51
C VAL A 203 -5.43 10.44 18.74
N ASN A 204 -5.65 9.13 18.65
CA ASN A 204 -6.95 8.53 18.87
C ASN A 204 -7.50 8.79 20.29
N ASP A 205 -6.62 8.79 21.30
CA ASP A 205 -7.00 9.10 22.69
C ASP A 205 -7.40 10.58 22.86
N LEU A 206 -6.72 11.49 22.14
CA LEU A 206 -7.08 12.92 22.14
C LEU A 206 -8.39 13.21 21.43
N LEU A 207 -8.69 12.49 20.36
CA LEU A 207 -9.95 12.66 19.60
C LEU A 207 -11.18 12.05 20.29
N ARG A 208 -10.99 11.22 21.33
CA ARG A 208 -12.07 10.65 22.15
C ARG A 208 -12.50 11.50 23.34
N LYS A 209 -11.77 12.57 23.61
CA LYS A 209 -12.10 13.57 24.65
C LYS A 209 -12.86 14.74 24.04
#